data_f37345e86c38bd4317d3e30685295dc9
#
_entry.id   f37345e86c38bd4317d3e30685295dc9
#
_cell.length_a   1.000
_cell.length_b   1.000
_cell.length_c   1.000
_cell.angle_alpha   90.00
_cell.angle_beta   90.00
_cell.angle_gamma   90.00
#
_symmetry.space_group_name_H-M   'P 1'
#
loop_
_entity.id
_entity.type
_entity.pdbx_description
1 polymer ?
#
loop_
_entity_poly.entity_id
_entity_poly.type
_entity_poly.pdbx_seq_one_letter_code
_entity_poly.pdbx_strand_id
1 'polypeptide(L)'
;PPPPPPPPPPPPPPPPPAEGEVKRGPSPMEMLLLGVAGCSSIDVVMIAEKQRQKITDCRAEVTAKRADTAPRVFTEIHIHFKVYGRGLQESAIERAVQMSAEKYCSASIMLGKAAKMSHSFEIVETE
;
A
#
# COMPACT_ATOMS: atom_id res chain seq x y z
N PRO A 1 22.39 22.94 -34.44
CA PRO A 1 23.23 22.22 -33.49
C PRO A 1 22.55 20.90 -33.07
N PRO A 2 23.34 19.86 -32.75
CA PRO A 2 22.76 18.61 -32.30
C PRO A 2 22.11 18.78 -30.92
N PRO A 3 21.11 17.96 -30.57
CA PRO A 3 20.51 18.01 -29.24
C PRO A 3 21.55 17.66 -28.18
N PRO A 4 21.37 18.15 -26.92
CA PRO A 4 22.29 17.80 -25.85
C PRO A 4 22.22 16.28 -25.55
N PRO A 5 23.31 15.68 -25.05
CA PRO A 5 23.30 14.27 -24.71
C PRO A 5 22.29 14.01 -23.58
N PRO A 6 21.71 12.80 -23.49
CA PRO A 6 20.80 12.47 -22.41
C PRO A 6 21.52 12.54 -21.05
N PRO A 7 20.81 12.84 -19.98
CA PRO A 7 21.41 12.85 -18.66
C PRO A 7 21.93 11.45 -18.29
N PRO A 8 22.96 11.37 -17.44
CA PRO A 8 23.46 10.07 -17.00
C PRO A 8 22.38 9.31 -16.23
N PRO A 9 22.41 7.98 -16.24
CA PRO A 9 21.46 7.20 -15.47
C PRO A 9 21.60 7.48 -13.97
N PRO A 10 20.54 7.35 -13.21
CA PRO A 10 20.63 7.52 -11.75
C PRO A 10 21.57 6.49 -11.15
N PRO A 11 22.20 6.81 -10.02
CA PRO A 11 23.07 5.85 -9.35
C PRO A 11 22.25 4.64 -8.90
N PRO A 12 22.87 3.46 -8.79
CA PRO A 12 22.18 2.28 -8.28
C PRO A 12 21.75 2.51 -6.83
N PRO A 13 20.67 1.86 -6.39
CA PRO A 13 20.26 1.98 -5.00
C PRO A 13 21.34 1.41 -4.07
N PRO A 14 21.44 1.92 -2.84
CA PRO A 14 22.40 1.38 -1.90
C PRO A 14 22.11 -0.11 -1.62
N PRO A 15 23.16 -0.89 -1.33
CA PRO A 15 22.96 -2.29 -0.98
C PRO A 15 22.18 -2.40 0.33
N PRO A 16 21.47 -3.54 0.55
CA PRO A 16 20.81 -3.77 1.82
C PRO A 16 21.83 -3.82 2.96
N PRO A 17 21.43 -3.48 4.19
CA PRO A 17 22.35 -3.52 5.31
C PRO A 17 22.87 -4.94 5.53
N ALA A 18 24.13 -5.06 5.90
CA ALA A 18 24.71 -6.35 6.25
C ALA A 18 24.09 -6.87 7.55
N GLU A 19 24.22 -8.18 7.78
CA GLU A 19 23.72 -8.79 9.01
C GLU A 19 24.31 -8.07 10.24
N GLY A 20 23.43 -7.66 11.16
CA GLY A 20 23.82 -6.93 12.34
C GLY A 20 23.85 -5.41 12.19
N GLU A 21 23.72 -4.88 10.99
CA GLU A 21 23.65 -3.44 10.77
C GLU A 21 22.23 -2.90 11.00
N VAL A 22 22.15 -1.65 11.48
CA VAL A 22 20.85 -0.98 11.67
C VAL A 22 20.32 -0.53 10.31
N LYS A 23 19.10 -0.95 10.01
CA LYS A 23 18.39 -0.53 8.81
C LYS A 23 18.00 0.95 8.94
N ARG A 24 18.42 1.79 7.99
CA ARG A 24 18.19 3.24 8.02
C ARG A 24 16.90 3.69 7.34
N GLY A 25 16.17 2.79 6.72
CA GLY A 25 14.93 3.09 6.05
C GLY A 25 14.41 1.88 5.31
N PRO A 26 13.26 2.01 4.64
CA PRO A 26 12.71 0.90 3.87
C PRO A 26 13.57 0.57 2.66
N SER A 27 13.62 -0.71 2.30
CA SER A 27 14.24 -1.15 1.06
C SER A 27 13.40 -0.68 -0.14
N PRO A 28 13.94 -0.68 -1.37
CA PRO A 28 13.16 -0.33 -2.56
C PRO A 28 11.87 -1.15 -2.70
N MET A 29 11.90 -2.45 -2.45
CA MET A 29 10.71 -3.30 -2.53
C MET A 29 9.72 -2.97 -1.41
N GLU A 30 10.18 -2.66 -0.22
CA GLU A 30 9.31 -2.22 0.88
C GLU A 30 8.65 -0.88 0.57
N MET A 31 9.31 0.01 -0.16
CA MET A 31 8.71 1.28 -0.59
C MET A 31 7.51 1.07 -1.51
N LEU A 32 7.51 0.02 -2.33
CA LEU A 32 6.35 -0.34 -3.13
C LEU A 32 5.16 -0.72 -2.23
N LEU A 33 5.43 -1.45 -1.16
CA LEU A 33 4.40 -1.82 -0.18
C LEU A 33 3.87 -0.61 0.57
N LEU A 34 4.74 0.31 0.99
CA LEU A 34 4.34 1.55 1.62
C LEU A 34 3.51 2.42 0.67
N GLY A 35 3.88 2.43 -0.61
CA GLY A 35 3.14 3.15 -1.64
C GLY A 35 1.72 2.63 -1.79
N VAL A 36 1.53 1.32 -1.88
CA VAL A 36 0.20 0.73 -2.02
C VAL A 36 -0.62 0.89 -0.75
N ALA A 37 -0.01 0.80 0.42
CA ALA A 37 -0.68 1.04 1.70
C ALA A 37 -1.19 2.47 1.79
N GLY A 38 -0.36 3.45 1.45
CA GLY A 38 -0.73 4.87 1.46
C GLY A 38 -1.83 5.18 0.46
N CYS A 39 -1.69 4.72 -0.78
CA CYS A 39 -2.66 4.90 -1.85
C CYS A 39 -4.03 4.34 -1.44
N SER A 40 -4.07 3.11 -0.95
CA SER A 40 -5.30 2.45 -0.51
C SER A 40 -5.94 3.16 0.68
N SER A 41 -5.14 3.58 1.66
CA SER A 41 -5.65 4.25 2.87
C SER A 41 -6.31 5.59 2.54
N ILE A 42 -5.71 6.37 1.64
CA ILE A 42 -6.29 7.62 1.18
C ILE A 42 -7.67 7.38 0.56
N ASP A 43 -7.79 6.38 -0.30
CA ASP A 43 -9.06 6.05 -0.95
C ASP A 43 -10.11 5.60 0.07
N VAL A 44 -9.75 4.74 1.01
CA VAL A 44 -10.68 4.27 2.04
C VAL A 44 -11.23 5.44 2.84
N VAL A 45 -10.37 6.37 3.27
CA VAL A 45 -10.79 7.57 4.00
C VAL A 45 -11.72 8.43 3.16
N MET A 46 -11.34 8.72 1.91
CA MET A 46 -12.15 9.56 1.03
C MET A 46 -13.52 8.95 0.76
N ILE A 47 -13.59 7.65 0.50
CA ILE A 47 -14.84 6.96 0.23
C ILE A 47 -15.71 6.94 1.49
N ALA A 48 -15.11 6.63 2.65
CA ALA A 48 -15.82 6.62 3.92
C ALA A 48 -16.42 8.00 4.26
N GLU A 49 -15.68 9.07 4.00
CA GLU A 49 -16.19 10.43 4.20
C GLU A 49 -17.37 10.73 3.28
N LYS A 50 -17.33 10.31 2.03
CA LYS A 50 -18.45 10.45 1.09
C LYS A 50 -19.66 9.63 1.52
N GLN A 51 -19.44 8.52 2.22
CA GLN A 51 -20.51 7.72 2.82
C GLN A 51 -21.02 8.30 4.13
N ARG A 52 -20.53 9.47 4.53
CA ARG A 52 -20.87 10.15 5.78
C ARG A 52 -20.52 9.34 7.03
N GLN A 53 -19.46 8.54 6.94
CA GLN A 53 -18.92 7.82 8.09
C GLN A 53 -18.00 8.74 8.88
N LYS A 54 -18.08 8.66 10.21
CA LYS A 54 -17.26 9.49 11.10
C LYS A 54 -15.92 8.83 11.36
N ILE A 55 -15.11 8.75 10.33
CA ILE A 55 -13.77 8.18 10.41
C ILE A 55 -12.79 9.20 11.01
N THR A 56 -11.98 8.75 11.96
CA THR A 56 -10.99 9.60 12.63
C THR A 56 -9.56 9.25 12.24
N ASP A 57 -9.29 7.99 11.88
CA ASP A 57 -7.97 7.54 11.45
C ASP A 57 -8.12 6.25 10.65
N CYS A 58 -7.15 5.99 9.80
CA CYS A 58 -7.06 4.74 9.05
C CYS A 58 -5.60 4.33 8.98
N ARG A 59 -5.30 3.14 9.48
CA ARG A 59 -3.96 2.56 9.44
C ARG A 59 -3.97 1.33 8.56
N ALA A 60 -2.94 1.16 7.76
CA ALA A 60 -2.79 0.00 6.90
C ALA A 60 -1.54 -0.78 7.28
N GLU A 61 -1.71 -2.09 7.48
CA GLU A 61 -0.61 -3.02 7.70
C GLU A 61 -0.49 -3.87 6.44
N VAL A 62 0.70 -3.89 5.84
CA VAL A 62 0.94 -4.61 4.59
C VAL A 62 1.89 -5.77 4.86
N THR A 63 1.47 -6.95 4.44
CA THR A 63 2.31 -8.15 4.44
C THR A 63 2.42 -8.67 3.02
N ALA A 64 3.54 -9.29 2.68
CA ALA A 64 3.76 -9.78 1.33
C ALA A 64 4.63 -11.02 1.33
N LYS A 65 4.47 -11.81 0.28
CA LYS A 65 5.35 -12.94 -0.03
C LYS A 65 6.08 -12.65 -1.32
N ARG A 66 7.33 -13.05 -1.38
CA ARG A 66 8.19 -12.88 -2.55
C ARG A 66 8.54 -14.24 -3.15
N ALA A 67 8.84 -14.25 -4.45
CA ALA A 67 9.31 -15.45 -5.12
C ALA A 67 10.64 -15.93 -4.51
N ASP A 68 10.85 -17.24 -4.50
CA ASP A 68 12.06 -17.84 -3.92
C ASP A 68 13.30 -17.66 -4.79
N THR A 69 13.09 -17.41 -6.08
CA THR A 69 14.17 -17.25 -7.06
C THR A 69 14.28 -15.81 -7.53
N ALA A 70 15.48 -15.40 -7.93
CA ALA A 70 15.71 -14.06 -8.49
C ALA A 70 14.98 -13.91 -9.85
N PRO A 71 14.38 -12.74 -10.12
CA PRO A 71 14.38 -11.51 -9.33
C PRO A 71 13.19 -11.48 -8.35
N ARG A 72 13.33 -11.93 -7.20
CA ARG A 72 12.36 -12.11 -6.11
C ARG A 72 11.20 -11.10 -6.10
N VAL A 73 10.31 -11.19 -7.08
CA VAL A 73 9.14 -10.33 -7.20
C VAL A 73 8.10 -10.67 -6.13
N PHE A 74 7.19 -9.75 -5.84
CA PHE A 74 6.05 -10.06 -4.97
C PHE A 74 5.11 -11.04 -5.67
N THR A 75 4.71 -12.08 -4.96
CA THR A 75 3.73 -13.06 -5.43
C THR A 75 2.39 -12.88 -4.77
N GLU A 76 2.38 -12.41 -3.52
CA GLU A 76 1.16 -12.11 -2.76
C GLU A 76 1.37 -10.85 -1.95
N ILE A 77 0.35 -9.99 -1.90
CA ILE A 77 0.32 -8.77 -1.09
C ILE A 77 -1.01 -8.73 -0.37
N HIS A 78 -0.98 -8.61 0.95
CA HIS A 78 -2.18 -8.45 1.77
C HIS A 78 -2.16 -7.12 2.50
N ILE A 79 -3.26 -6.38 2.42
CA ILE A 79 -3.42 -5.11 3.13
C ILE A 79 -4.53 -5.27 4.16
N HIS A 80 -4.19 -5.04 5.42
CA HIS A 80 -5.16 -5.04 6.52
C HIS A 80 -5.36 -3.61 7.00
N PHE A 81 -6.60 -3.14 7.00
CA PHE A 81 -6.95 -1.78 7.42
C PHE A 81 -7.50 -1.78 8.84
N LYS A 82 -6.96 -0.90 9.68
CA LYS A 82 -7.55 -0.58 10.98
C LYS A 82 -8.24 0.76 10.84
N VAL A 83 -9.55 0.76 10.88
CA VAL A 83 -10.37 1.94 10.64
C VAL A 83 -10.96 2.42 11.95
N TYR A 84 -10.57 3.62 12.35
CA TYR A 84 -10.97 4.23 13.62
C TYR A 84 -12.07 5.25 13.37
N GLY A 85 -13.07 5.24 14.22
CA GLY A 85 -14.16 6.20 14.10
C GLY A 85 -15.29 5.92 15.07
N ARG A 86 -16.37 6.69 14.93
CA ARG A 86 -17.56 6.59 15.76
C ARG A 86 -18.73 6.06 14.95
N GLY A 87 -19.37 5.01 15.46
CA GLY A 87 -20.56 4.46 14.85
C GLY A 87 -20.37 4.04 13.40
N LEU A 88 -19.18 3.57 13.07
CA LEU A 88 -18.88 3.14 11.69
C LEU A 88 -19.70 1.90 11.36
N GLN A 89 -20.30 1.90 10.18
CA GLN A 89 -21.06 0.77 9.69
C GLN A 89 -20.13 -0.19 8.94
N GLU A 90 -20.15 -1.44 9.33
CA GLU A 90 -19.28 -2.47 8.73
C GLU A 90 -19.49 -2.58 7.23
N SER A 91 -20.74 -2.56 6.76
CA SER A 91 -21.04 -2.64 5.33
C SER A 91 -20.49 -1.46 4.54
N ALA A 92 -20.49 -0.25 5.12
CA ALA A 92 -19.95 0.93 4.47
C ALA A 92 -18.41 0.84 4.35
N ILE A 93 -17.74 0.41 5.41
CA ILE A 93 -16.29 0.26 5.41
C ILE A 93 -15.85 -0.86 4.47
N GLU A 94 -16.56 -2.00 4.49
CA GLU A 94 -16.30 -3.09 3.56
C GLU A 94 -16.37 -2.61 2.10
N ARG A 95 -17.42 -1.86 1.77
CA ARG A 95 -17.58 -1.30 0.43
C ARG A 95 -16.45 -0.32 0.08
N ALA A 96 -16.03 0.53 1.05
CA ALA A 96 -14.92 1.45 0.82
C ALA A 96 -13.63 0.71 0.50
N VAL A 97 -13.32 -0.35 1.24
CA VAL A 97 -12.14 -1.18 1.00
C VAL A 97 -12.22 -1.86 -0.37
N GLN A 98 -13.37 -2.43 -0.72
CA GLN A 98 -13.55 -3.06 -2.03
C GLN A 98 -13.42 -2.07 -3.18
N MET A 99 -14.00 -0.90 -3.07
CA MET A 99 -13.93 0.12 -4.13
C MET A 99 -12.51 0.63 -4.32
N SER A 100 -11.77 0.83 -3.23
CA SER A 100 -10.36 1.19 -3.32
C SER A 100 -9.58 0.11 -4.09
N ALA A 101 -9.74 -1.14 -3.69
CA ALA A 101 -9.00 -2.26 -4.28
C ALA A 101 -9.32 -2.48 -5.77
N GLU A 102 -10.59 -2.37 -6.14
CA GLU A 102 -11.04 -2.74 -7.48
C GLU A 102 -11.09 -1.60 -8.49
N LYS A 103 -11.29 -0.36 -8.01
CA LYS A 103 -11.55 0.76 -8.93
C LYS A 103 -10.62 1.95 -8.77
N TYR A 104 -10.21 2.30 -7.56
CA TYR A 104 -9.58 3.60 -7.31
C TYR A 104 -8.11 3.56 -6.96
N CYS A 105 -7.64 2.52 -6.28
CA CYS A 105 -6.22 2.45 -5.92
C CYS A 105 -5.37 2.02 -7.11
N SER A 106 -4.76 2.99 -7.78
CA SER A 106 -3.91 2.71 -8.94
C SER A 106 -2.76 1.75 -8.59
N ALA A 107 -2.19 1.89 -7.41
CA ALA A 107 -1.11 1.01 -6.97
C ALA A 107 -1.59 -0.43 -6.79
N SER A 108 -2.77 -0.65 -6.18
CA SER A 108 -3.34 -2.00 -6.02
C SER A 108 -3.66 -2.64 -7.37
N ILE A 109 -4.22 -1.88 -8.28
CA ILE A 109 -4.57 -2.37 -9.62
C ILE A 109 -3.29 -2.74 -10.39
N MET A 110 -2.28 -1.88 -10.33
CA MET A 110 -1.03 -2.12 -11.02
C MET A 110 -0.28 -3.32 -10.45
N LEU A 111 -0.12 -3.39 -9.14
CA LEU A 111 0.57 -4.50 -8.48
C LEU A 111 -0.22 -5.81 -8.59
N GLY A 112 -1.54 -5.72 -8.66
CA GLY A 112 -2.42 -6.87 -8.83
C GLY A 112 -2.25 -7.60 -10.15
N LYS A 113 -1.59 -6.99 -11.12
CA LYS A 113 -1.24 -7.66 -12.39
C LYS A 113 -0.05 -8.61 -12.25
N ALA A 114 0.77 -8.42 -11.23
CA ALA A 114 1.95 -9.23 -10.98
C ALA A 114 1.81 -10.11 -9.73
N ALA A 115 1.01 -9.69 -8.76
CA ALA A 115 0.87 -10.35 -7.48
C ALA A 115 -0.61 -10.55 -7.13
N LYS A 116 -0.89 -11.57 -6.33
CA LYS A 116 -2.25 -11.78 -5.80
C LYS A 116 -2.48 -10.78 -4.67
N MET A 117 -3.45 -9.88 -4.86
CA MET A 117 -3.85 -8.89 -3.88
C MET A 117 -4.98 -9.41 -3.01
N SER A 118 -4.91 -9.17 -1.71
CA SER A 118 -6.00 -9.47 -0.79
C SER A 118 -6.12 -8.35 0.24
N HIS A 119 -7.31 -8.21 0.81
CA HIS A 119 -7.64 -7.12 1.71
C HIS A 119 -8.48 -7.62 2.88
N SER A 120 -8.27 -7.03 4.04
CA SER A 120 -9.10 -7.25 5.21
C SER A 120 -9.18 -5.94 5.99
N PHE A 121 -10.14 -5.86 6.91
CA PHE A 121 -10.27 -4.67 7.74
C PHE A 121 -10.84 -5.02 9.11
N GLU A 122 -10.61 -4.13 10.06
CA GLU A 122 -11.27 -4.15 11.36
C GLU A 122 -11.68 -2.73 11.72
N ILE A 123 -12.76 -2.60 12.45
CA ILE A 123 -13.25 -1.32 12.92
C ILE A 123 -12.90 -1.19 14.40
N VAL A 124 -12.29 -0.06 14.75
CA VAL A 124 -11.98 0.28 16.13
C VAL A 124 -12.84 1.47 16.54
N GLU A 125 -13.77 1.24 17.44
CA GLU A 125 -14.65 2.29 17.93
C GLU A 125 -13.85 3.29 18.76
N THR A 126 -14.01 4.58 18.49
CA THR A 126 -13.37 5.65 19.25
C THR A 126 -14.42 6.46 19.99
N GLU A 127 -14.06 6.97 21.15
CA GLU A 127 -14.95 7.81 21.95
C GLU A 127 -15.07 9.24 21.42
#